data_c182e28ea610c9294717793f9ffacb6a
#
_entry.id   c182e28ea610c9294717793f9ffacb6a
#
_cell.length_a   1.000
_cell.length_b   1.000
_cell.length_c   1.000
_cell.angle_alpha   90.00
_cell.angle_beta   90.00
_cell.angle_gamma   90.00
#
_symmetry.space_group_name_H-M   'P 1'
#
loop_
_entity.id
_entity.type
_entity.pdbx_description
1 polymer ?
#
loop_
_entity_poly.entity_id
_entity_poly.type
_entity_poly.pdbx_seq_one_letter_code
_entity_poly.pdbx_strand_id
1 'polypeptide(L)'
;MSRGRPSGLPILAPSDIEPAGETDRLLDAHLREQTLQTTQVYRGHFLDVRSDRVQLPDGATAGREYIVHPGAVMVVPLLDDGRVVVERQWRYPLARVMLEFPAGKLDAGEMPLHCAVRELIEETGYRAAEWARAGILHNAIAYSNEGIEVWFARGLTLGPRALDAGEFLEVDSASQAEL
;
A
#
# COMPACT_ATOMS: atom_id res chain seq x y z
N MET A 1 35.22 -18.92 -18.93
CA MET A 1 33.95 -18.57 -19.59
C MET A 1 33.11 -17.81 -18.58
N SER A 2 33.10 -16.49 -18.69
CA SER A 2 32.39 -15.58 -17.78
C SER A 2 30.91 -15.60 -18.16
N ARG A 3 30.05 -16.06 -17.27
CA ARG A 3 28.58 -15.92 -17.44
C ARG A 3 28.22 -14.48 -17.10
N GLY A 4 27.76 -13.74 -18.11
CA GLY A 4 27.25 -12.38 -17.96
C GLY A 4 26.11 -12.33 -16.95
N ARG A 5 26.12 -11.30 -16.11
CA ARG A 5 24.98 -10.93 -15.23
C ARG A 5 23.74 -10.68 -16.10
N PRO A 6 22.55 -11.14 -15.71
CA PRO A 6 21.33 -10.69 -16.34
C PRO A 6 21.21 -9.19 -16.17
N SER A 7 21.00 -8.49 -17.26
CA SER A 7 20.70 -7.05 -17.27
C SER A 7 19.43 -6.82 -16.45
N GLY A 8 19.57 -6.12 -15.32
CA GLY A 8 18.43 -5.70 -14.50
C GLY A 8 17.44 -4.91 -15.36
N LEU A 9 16.15 -5.16 -15.12
CA LEU A 9 15.09 -4.31 -15.67
C LEU A 9 15.40 -2.84 -15.32
N PRO A 10 15.20 -1.89 -16.24
CA PRO A 10 15.41 -0.49 -15.94
C PRO A 10 14.48 -0.10 -14.78
N ILE A 11 15.07 0.42 -13.72
CA ILE A 11 14.30 1.03 -12.62
C ILE A 11 13.74 2.32 -13.21
N LEU A 12 12.42 2.36 -13.42
CA LEU A 12 11.73 3.57 -13.84
C LEU A 12 11.92 4.63 -12.75
N ALA A 13 12.37 5.80 -13.13
CA ALA A 13 12.44 6.93 -12.22
C ALA A 13 11.02 7.34 -11.79
N PRO A 14 10.82 7.90 -10.58
CA PRO A 14 9.50 8.38 -10.14
C PRO A 14 8.84 9.40 -11.09
N SER A 15 9.64 10.07 -11.92
CA SER A 15 9.20 10.98 -12.98
C SER A 15 8.55 10.27 -14.19
N ASP A 16 8.71 8.95 -14.32
CA ASP A 16 8.26 8.20 -15.49
C ASP A 16 6.85 7.62 -15.32
N ILE A 17 6.25 7.81 -14.14
CA ILE A 17 4.86 7.46 -13.86
C ILE A 17 4.05 8.76 -13.85
N GLU A 18 3.55 9.14 -15.02
CA GLU A 18 2.63 10.27 -15.09
C GLU A 18 1.30 9.94 -14.39
N PRO A 19 0.76 10.87 -13.56
CA PRO A 19 -0.63 10.77 -13.13
C PRO A 19 -1.52 10.79 -14.38
N ALA A 20 -2.63 10.04 -14.36
CA ALA A 20 -3.60 10.00 -15.45
C ALA A 20 -3.87 11.42 -15.97
N GLY A 21 -3.47 11.68 -17.22
CA GLY A 21 -3.46 13.02 -17.81
C GLY A 21 -4.86 13.61 -17.88
N GLU A 22 -4.95 14.91 -18.02
CA GLU A 22 -6.22 15.63 -18.21
C GLU A 22 -7.02 15.07 -19.41
N THR A 23 -6.32 14.53 -20.41
CA THR A 23 -6.90 13.86 -21.57
C THR A 23 -7.62 12.57 -21.20
N ASP A 24 -7.07 11.75 -20.28
CA ASP A 24 -7.71 10.51 -19.82
C ASP A 24 -8.98 10.81 -19.01
N ARG A 25 -8.96 11.90 -18.22
CA ARG A 25 -10.14 12.35 -17.47
C ARG A 25 -11.29 12.80 -18.35
N LEU A 26 -11.01 13.33 -19.54
CA LEU A 26 -12.02 13.72 -20.53
C LEU A 26 -12.58 12.50 -21.27
N LEU A 27 -11.77 11.50 -21.56
CA LEU A 27 -12.21 10.26 -22.19
C LEU A 27 -13.20 9.48 -21.33
N ASP A 28 -13.06 9.55 -19.99
CA ASP A 28 -13.88 8.81 -19.03
C ASP A 28 -15.07 9.63 -18.48
N ALA A 29 -15.32 10.82 -19.02
CA ALA A 29 -16.41 11.70 -18.56
C ALA A 29 -17.78 11.02 -18.58
N HIS A 30 -18.00 10.10 -19.55
CA HIS A 30 -19.23 9.32 -19.70
C HIS A 30 -19.43 8.23 -18.65
N LEU A 31 -18.42 7.91 -17.85
CA LEU A 31 -18.46 6.95 -16.73
C LEU A 31 -18.52 7.64 -15.38
N ARG A 32 -18.33 8.95 -15.35
CA ARG A 32 -18.16 9.70 -14.11
C ARG A 32 -19.48 9.87 -13.37
N GLU A 33 -19.48 9.51 -12.09
CA GLU A 33 -20.57 9.82 -11.17
C GLU A 33 -20.36 11.17 -10.49
N GLN A 34 -21.44 11.88 -10.19
CA GLN A 34 -21.41 13.15 -9.47
C GLN A 34 -21.99 12.98 -8.07
N THR A 35 -21.21 13.33 -7.04
CA THR A 35 -21.70 13.32 -5.66
C THR A 35 -22.74 14.42 -5.47
N LEU A 36 -23.94 14.03 -5.01
CA LEU A 36 -25.03 14.93 -4.67
C LEU A 36 -25.09 15.21 -3.17
N GLN A 37 -24.78 14.23 -2.36
CA GLN A 37 -24.82 14.32 -0.90
C GLN A 37 -23.87 13.28 -0.28
N THR A 38 -23.17 13.69 0.76
CA THR A 38 -22.34 12.81 1.60
C THR A 38 -22.87 12.76 3.02
N THR A 39 -22.93 11.57 3.60
CA THR A 39 -23.27 11.35 5.01
C THR A 39 -22.21 10.48 5.66
N GLN A 40 -21.68 10.91 6.82
CA GLN A 40 -20.85 10.06 7.66
C GLN A 40 -21.75 9.11 8.46
N VAL A 41 -21.70 7.82 8.15
CA VAL A 41 -22.55 6.79 8.76
C VAL A 41 -21.95 6.26 10.05
N TYR A 42 -20.63 6.11 10.05
CA TYR A 42 -19.89 5.63 11.22
C TYR A 42 -18.51 6.27 11.30
N ARG A 43 -18.12 6.66 12.51
CA ARG A 43 -16.77 7.09 12.84
C ARG A 43 -16.30 6.33 14.06
N GLY A 44 -15.39 5.38 13.86
CA GLY A 44 -14.72 4.63 14.90
C GLY A 44 -13.35 5.21 15.23
N HIS A 45 -12.57 4.44 15.95
CA HIS A 45 -11.17 4.77 16.20
C HIS A 45 -10.35 4.77 14.90
N PHE A 46 -10.61 3.79 14.03
CA PHE A 46 -9.93 3.62 12.76
C PHE A 46 -10.86 3.87 11.55
N LEU A 47 -12.06 3.30 11.57
CA LEU A 47 -12.96 3.36 10.41
C LEU A 47 -13.69 4.70 10.32
N ASP A 48 -13.71 5.27 9.11
CA ASP A 48 -14.58 6.37 8.68
C ASP A 48 -15.44 5.86 7.52
N VAL A 49 -16.71 5.52 7.80
CA VAL A 49 -17.64 4.98 6.82
C VAL A 49 -18.56 6.08 6.32
N ARG A 50 -18.66 6.20 5.01
CA ARG A 50 -19.50 7.18 4.31
C ARG A 50 -20.61 6.51 3.52
N SER A 51 -21.73 7.22 3.38
CA SER A 51 -22.80 6.90 2.45
C SER A 51 -23.11 8.13 1.63
N ASP A 52 -22.89 8.02 0.31
CA ASP A 52 -23.15 9.09 -0.64
C ASP A 52 -24.38 8.77 -1.49
N ARG A 53 -25.12 9.83 -1.84
CA ARG A 53 -26.04 9.80 -2.94
C ARG A 53 -25.35 10.41 -4.15
N VAL A 54 -25.32 9.67 -5.26
CA VAL A 54 -24.65 10.10 -6.49
C VAL A 54 -25.64 10.16 -7.66
N GLN A 55 -25.34 11.02 -8.63
CA GLN A 55 -25.96 11.01 -9.94
C GLN A 55 -25.12 10.17 -10.89
N LEU A 56 -25.74 9.21 -11.53
CA LEU A 56 -25.15 8.34 -12.55
C LEU A 56 -25.05 9.07 -13.90
N PRO A 57 -24.24 8.56 -14.85
CA PRO A 57 -24.09 9.15 -16.18
C PRO A 57 -25.40 9.27 -16.98
N ASP A 58 -26.37 8.39 -16.74
CA ASP A 58 -27.69 8.39 -17.36
C ASP A 58 -28.68 9.36 -16.68
N GLY A 59 -28.25 10.08 -15.64
CA GLY A 59 -29.05 11.01 -14.85
C GLY A 59 -29.81 10.35 -13.70
N ALA A 60 -29.84 9.02 -13.57
CA ALA A 60 -30.42 8.35 -12.42
C ALA A 60 -29.62 8.62 -11.13
N THR A 61 -30.20 8.28 -9.98
CA THR A 61 -29.50 8.39 -8.68
C THR A 61 -29.26 7.03 -8.07
N ALA A 62 -28.10 6.88 -7.39
CA ALA A 62 -27.74 5.68 -6.68
C ALA A 62 -27.06 5.99 -5.33
N GLY A 63 -26.98 4.99 -4.45
CA GLY A 63 -26.19 5.04 -3.22
C GLY A 63 -24.79 4.49 -3.44
N ARG A 64 -23.80 5.03 -2.71
CA ARG A 64 -22.44 4.50 -2.61
C ARG A 64 -22.03 4.46 -1.14
N GLU A 65 -21.62 3.31 -0.66
CA GLU A 65 -21.11 3.13 0.70
C GLU A 65 -19.64 2.75 0.62
N TYR A 66 -18.81 3.45 1.38
CA TYR A 66 -17.37 3.25 1.30
C TYR A 66 -16.65 3.69 2.57
N ILE A 67 -15.41 3.20 2.71
CA ILE A 67 -14.49 3.56 3.78
C ILE A 67 -13.55 4.64 3.26
N VAL A 68 -13.39 5.72 4.03
CA VAL A 68 -12.34 6.71 3.82
C VAL A 68 -11.09 6.27 4.58
N HIS A 69 -10.02 6.02 3.84
CA HIS A 69 -8.75 5.55 4.35
C HIS A 69 -7.65 6.62 4.17
N PRO A 70 -6.72 6.80 5.13
CA PRO A 70 -5.63 7.79 5.02
C PRO A 70 -4.60 7.45 3.94
N GLY A 71 -4.60 6.23 3.43
CA GLY A 71 -3.54 5.64 2.63
C GLY A 71 -2.63 4.75 3.46
N ALA A 72 -1.83 3.96 2.78
CA ALA A 72 -0.87 3.04 3.40
C ALA A 72 0.39 2.91 2.54
N VAL A 73 1.40 2.28 3.10
CA VAL A 73 2.60 1.82 2.39
C VAL A 73 2.75 0.32 2.56
N MET A 74 3.42 -0.30 1.61
CA MET A 74 3.91 -1.67 1.69
C MET A 74 5.36 -1.70 1.22
N VAL A 75 6.22 -2.38 1.95
CA VAL A 75 7.64 -2.51 1.63
C VAL A 75 7.95 -3.92 1.19
N VAL A 76 8.65 -4.08 0.07
CA VAL A 76 9.24 -5.34 -0.39
C VAL A 76 10.73 -5.29 -0.12
N PRO A 77 11.20 -5.78 1.06
CA PRO A 77 12.60 -5.69 1.46
C PRO A 77 13.39 -6.86 0.87
N LEU A 78 14.39 -6.55 0.03
CA LEU A 78 15.21 -7.52 -0.70
C LEU A 78 16.53 -7.78 0.05
N LEU A 79 16.77 -9.03 0.42
CA LEU A 79 18.02 -9.51 0.97
C LEU A 79 19.05 -9.76 -0.14
N ASP A 80 20.33 -9.77 0.22
CA ASP A 80 21.45 -9.95 -0.74
C ASP A 80 21.45 -11.34 -1.39
N ASP A 81 20.81 -12.33 -0.78
CA ASP A 81 20.66 -13.69 -1.30
C ASP A 81 19.45 -13.85 -2.24
N GLY A 82 18.67 -12.77 -2.46
CA GLY A 82 17.50 -12.75 -3.32
C GLY A 82 16.18 -13.15 -2.65
N ARG A 83 16.20 -13.44 -1.35
CA ARG A 83 14.96 -13.62 -0.55
C ARG A 83 14.38 -12.26 -0.18
N VAL A 84 13.12 -12.26 0.22
CA VAL A 84 12.44 -11.07 0.72
C VAL A 84 12.08 -11.25 2.19
N VAL A 85 12.10 -10.16 2.94
CA VAL A 85 11.61 -10.16 4.32
C VAL A 85 10.09 -10.13 4.29
N VAL A 86 9.48 -10.99 5.09
CA VAL A 86 8.03 -11.14 5.24
C VAL A 86 7.66 -11.23 6.71
N GLU A 87 6.38 -11.09 6.99
CA GLU A 87 5.82 -11.10 8.32
C GLU A 87 4.68 -12.07 8.42
N ARG A 88 4.50 -12.66 9.60
CA ARG A 88 3.36 -13.51 9.94
C ARG A 88 2.57 -12.84 11.05
N GLN A 89 1.37 -12.40 10.74
CA GLN A 89 0.52 -11.67 11.68
C GLN A 89 -0.90 -12.25 11.71
N TRP A 90 -1.50 -12.29 12.90
CA TRP A 90 -2.91 -12.64 13.05
C TRP A 90 -3.80 -11.51 12.54
N ARG A 91 -4.59 -11.80 11.51
CA ARG A 91 -5.59 -10.86 10.99
C ARG A 91 -6.97 -11.22 11.50
N TYR A 92 -7.42 -10.48 12.52
CA TYR A 92 -8.66 -10.74 13.24
C TYR A 92 -9.89 -10.91 12.32
N PRO A 93 -10.13 -10.06 11.28
CA PRO A 93 -11.29 -10.24 10.40
C PRO A 93 -11.26 -11.53 9.60
N LEU A 94 -10.08 -12.12 9.35
CA LEU A 94 -9.90 -13.36 8.62
C LEU A 94 -9.79 -14.58 9.55
N ALA A 95 -9.68 -14.35 10.87
CA ALA A 95 -9.49 -15.37 11.90
C ALA A 95 -8.34 -16.35 11.60
N ARG A 96 -7.23 -15.83 11.04
CA ARG A 96 -6.03 -16.63 10.72
C ARG A 96 -4.76 -15.79 10.67
N VAL A 97 -3.61 -16.46 10.74
CA VAL A 97 -2.31 -15.88 10.45
C VAL A 97 -2.16 -15.71 8.95
N MET A 98 -1.71 -14.53 8.54
CA MET A 98 -1.37 -14.19 7.16
C MET A 98 0.14 -14.05 7.02
N LEU A 99 0.66 -14.37 5.83
CA LEU A 99 2.01 -14.02 5.40
C LEU A 99 1.90 -12.71 4.61
N GLU A 100 2.65 -11.71 5.03
CA GLU A 100 2.51 -10.35 4.51
C GLU A 100 3.88 -9.69 4.32
N PHE A 101 3.92 -8.64 3.53
CA PHE A 101 5.05 -7.71 3.54
C PHE A 101 4.85 -6.65 4.63
N PRO A 102 5.93 -6.10 5.20
CA PRO A 102 5.84 -4.97 6.12
C PRO A 102 5.01 -3.85 5.53
N ALA A 103 4.02 -3.37 6.29
CA ALA A 103 3.04 -2.42 5.77
C ALA A 103 2.35 -1.65 6.89
N GLY A 104 2.17 -0.34 6.70
CA GLY A 104 1.46 0.45 7.66
C GLY A 104 0.72 1.64 7.06
N LYS A 105 -0.12 2.26 7.88
CA LYS A 105 -0.92 3.41 7.51
C LYS A 105 -0.09 4.69 7.57
N LEU A 106 -0.40 5.60 6.66
CA LEU A 106 0.14 6.96 6.72
C LEU A 106 -0.41 7.71 7.94
N ASP A 107 0.47 8.32 8.69
CA ASP A 107 0.12 9.33 9.68
C ASP A 107 -0.30 10.64 8.99
N ALA A 108 -1.01 11.50 9.74
CA ALA A 108 -1.49 12.77 9.19
C ALA A 108 -0.33 13.65 8.72
N GLY A 109 -0.24 13.88 7.41
CA GLY A 109 0.81 14.67 6.77
C GLY A 109 2.15 13.94 6.58
N GLU A 110 2.21 12.64 6.86
CA GLU A 110 3.40 11.84 6.65
C GLU A 110 3.65 11.59 5.15
N MET A 111 4.91 11.71 4.73
CA MET A 111 5.32 11.37 3.37
C MET A 111 5.41 9.85 3.23
N PRO A 112 4.92 9.25 2.12
CA PRO A 112 4.91 7.78 1.96
C PRO A 112 6.27 7.09 2.14
N LEU A 113 7.35 7.69 1.67
CA LEU A 113 8.68 7.12 1.88
C LEU A 113 9.09 7.13 3.36
N HIS A 114 8.72 8.17 4.12
CA HIS A 114 9.04 8.24 5.55
C HIS A 114 8.25 7.16 6.32
N CYS A 115 6.98 6.98 5.98
CA CYS A 115 6.16 5.88 6.50
C CYS A 115 6.80 4.51 6.17
N ALA A 116 7.20 4.27 4.92
CA ALA A 116 7.84 3.02 4.51
C ALA A 116 9.14 2.74 5.31
N VAL A 117 9.96 3.77 5.55
CA VAL A 117 11.18 3.65 6.37
C VAL A 117 10.83 3.35 7.82
N ARG A 118 9.84 4.04 8.39
CA ARG A 118 9.38 3.85 9.78
C ARG A 118 8.85 2.43 9.99
N GLU A 119 7.88 1.99 9.17
CA GLU A 119 7.25 0.68 9.27
C GLU A 119 8.27 -0.46 9.11
N LEU A 120 9.19 -0.36 8.14
CA LEU A 120 10.24 -1.37 7.98
C LEU A 120 11.08 -1.53 9.25
N ILE A 121 11.42 -0.42 9.92
CA ILE A 121 12.22 -0.45 11.15
C ILE A 121 11.40 -0.97 12.32
N GLU A 122 10.19 -0.48 12.51
CA GLU A 122 9.33 -0.79 13.64
C GLU A 122 8.95 -2.27 13.66
N GLU A 123 8.47 -2.78 12.53
CA GLU A 123 7.98 -4.14 12.42
C GLU A 123 9.11 -5.17 12.31
N THR A 124 10.17 -4.89 11.51
CA THR A 124 11.19 -5.88 11.20
C THR A 124 12.54 -5.65 11.86
N GLY A 125 12.84 -4.42 12.24
CA GLY A 125 14.18 -3.99 12.67
C GLY A 125 15.16 -3.75 11.52
N TYR A 126 14.80 -4.02 10.27
CA TYR A 126 15.67 -3.74 9.13
C TYR A 126 15.70 -2.25 8.78
N ARG A 127 16.88 -1.80 8.35
CA ARG A 127 17.13 -0.50 7.73
C ARG A 127 17.65 -0.71 6.34
N ALA A 128 17.16 0.02 5.35
CA ALA A 128 17.57 -0.10 3.96
C ALA A 128 18.41 1.11 3.53
N ALA A 129 19.45 0.85 2.73
CA ALA A 129 20.29 1.88 2.13
C ALA A 129 19.69 2.47 0.85
N GLU A 130 18.87 1.71 0.13
CA GLU A 130 18.33 2.08 -1.17
C GLU A 130 16.81 1.80 -1.23
N TRP A 131 16.09 2.72 -1.85
CA TRP A 131 14.64 2.69 -1.98
C TRP A 131 14.22 2.98 -3.42
N ALA A 132 13.21 2.25 -3.90
CA ALA A 132 12.61 2.49 -5.21
C ALA A 132 11.08 2.36 -5.10
N ARG A 133 10.36 3.38 -5.58
CA ARG A 133 8.90 3.36 -5.65
C ARG A 133 8.45 2.45 -6.79
N ALA A 134 7.56 1.49 -6.51
CA ALA A 134 6.98 0.61 -7.52
C ALA A 134 5.66 1.16 -8.09
N GLY A 135 4.89 1.89 -7.29
CA GLY A 135 3.58 2.41 -7.71
C GLY A 135 2.57 2.41 -6.57
N ILE A 136 1.29 2.49 -6.93
CA ILE A 136 0.17 2.43 -5.98
C ILE A 136 -0.71 1.22 -6.33
N LEU A 137 -1.05 0.44 -5.30
CA LEU A 137 -2.00 -0.67 -5.37
C LEU A 137 -3.31 -0.23 -4.71
N HIS A 138 -4.43 -0.45 -5.37
CA HIS A 138 -5.77 -0.31 -4.79
C HIS A 138 -6.39 -1.69 -4.62
N ASN A 139 -6.48 -2.16 -3.39
CA ASN A 139 -6.92 -3.53 -3.07
C ASN A 139 -8.44 -3.68 -2.90
N ALA A 140 -9.16 -2.60 -2.63
CA ALA A 140 -10.57 -2.64 -2.25
C ALA A 140 -11.42 -1.57 -2.98
N ILE A 141 -11.19 -1.38 -4.28
CA ILE A 141 -11.74 -0.29 -5.11
C ILE A 141 -13.28 -0.20 -5.13
N ALA A 142 -13.98 -1.26 -4.73
CA ALA A 142 -15.44 -1.28 -4.71
C ALA A 142 -16.03 -0.58 -3.46
N TYR A 143 -15.27 -0.48 -2.37
CA TYR A 143 -15.77 0.04 -1.09
C TYR A 143 -14.71 0.76 -0.23
N SER A 144 -13.56 1.08 -0.77
CA SER A 144 -12.53 1.88 -0.10
C SER A 144 -11.74 2.71 -1.10
N ASN A 145 -11.32 3.90 -0.68
CA ASN A 145 -10.38 4.72 -1.43
C ASN A 145 -8.92 4.42 -1.07
N GLU A 146 -8.66 3.33 -0.35
CA GLU A 146 -7.32 2.96 0.08
C GLU A 146 -6.37 2.83 -1.12
N GLY A 147 -5.28 3.59 -1.07
CA GLY A 147 -4.12 3.42 -1.92
C GLY A 147 -2.94 2.97 -1.07
N ILE A 148 -2.32 1.86 -1.45
CA ILE A 148 -1.13 1.32 -0.81
C ILE A 148 0.06 1.64 -1.69
N GLU A 149 0.94 2.53 -1.25
CA GLU A 149 2.14 2.87 -2.00
C GLU A 149 3.21 1.80 -1.77
N VAL A 150 3.63 1.14 -2.85
CA VAL A 150 4.56 0.01 -2.81
C VAL A 150 5.97 0.49 -3.02
N TRP A 151 6.88 0.07 -2.12
CA TRP A 151 8.29 0.42 -2.13
C TRP A 151 9.17 -0.82 -2.12
N PHE A 152 10.19 -0.86 -2.98
CA PHE A 152 11.30 -1.79 -2.85
C PHE A 152 12.37 -1.20 -1.96
N ALA A 153 12.98 -2.05 -1.11
CA ALA A 153 14.07 -1.68 -0.21
C ALA A 153 15.21 -2.68 -0.32
N ARG A 154 16.46 -2.23 -0.39
CA ARG A 154 17.64 -3.12 -0.43
C ARG A 154 18.84 -2.50 0.30
N GLY A 155 19.94 -3.28 0.40
CA GLY A 155 21.06 -2.91 1.25
C GLY A 155 20.66 -2.95 2.72
N LEU A 156 20.03 -4.07 3.11
CA LEU A 156 19.39 -4.21 4.41
C LEU A 156 20.42 -4.46 5.51
N THR A 157 20.27 -3.76 6.63
CA THR A 157 21.01 -3.99 7.87
C THR A 157 20.04 -4.21 9.02
N LEU A 158 20.22 -5.31 9.76
CA LEU A 158 19.37 -5.64 10.90
C LEU A 158 19.76 -4.80 12.12
N GLY A 159 18.78 -4.28 12.81
CA GLY A 159 18.89 -3.56 14.08
C GLY A 159 17.74 -3.92 15.03
N PRO A 160 17.60 -3.21 16.13
CA PRO A 160 16.44 -3.40 17.02
C PRO A 160 15.16 -2.97 16.32
N ARG A 161 14.09 -3.73 16.56
CA ARG A 161 12.71 -3.38 16.18
C ARG A 161 11.97 -2.77 17.36
N ALA A 162 10.87 -2.07 17.08
CA ALA A 162 10.05 -1.40 18.09
C ALA A 162 8.58 -1.46 17.67
N LEU A 163 7.94 -2.62 17.89
CA LEU A 163 6.53 -2.82 17.60
C LEU A 163 5.65 -1.87 18.40
N ASP A 164 4.56 -1.46 17.80
CA ASP A 164 3.53 -0.70 18.48
C ASP A 164 2.84 -1.53 19.59
N ALA A 165 2.28 -0.84 20.57
CA ALA A 165 1.59 -1.49 21.67
C ALA A 165 0.37 -2.29 21.16
N GLY A 166 0.39 -3.60 21.36
CA GLY A 166 -0.66 -4.51 20.90
C GLY A 166 -0.37 -5.15 19.55
N GLU A 167 0.75 -4.86 18.91
CA GLU A 167 1.23 -5.58 17.74
C GLU A 167 1.97 -6.85 18.12
N PHE A 168 1.61 -7.94 17.46
CA PHE A 168 2.23 -9.26 17.60
C PHE A 168 2.44 -9.85 16.21
N LEU A 169 3.70 -9.91 15.77
CA LEU A 169 4.09 -10.48 14.51
C LEU A 169 5.43 -11.20 14.59
N GLU A 170 5.64 -12.16 13.71
CA GLU A 170 6.90 -12.87 13.50
C GLU A 170 7.51 -12.41 12.17
N VAL A 171 8.81 -12.13 12.18
CA VAL A 171 9.56 -11.77 10.97
C VAL A 171 10.28 -13.00 10.44
N ASP A 172 10.16 -13.24 9.16
CA ASP A 172 10.79 -14.35 8.45
C ASP A 172 11.31 -13.84 7.09
N SER A 173 11.84 -14.73 6.29
CA SER A 173 12.23 -14.44 4.92
C SER A 173 11.80 -15.56 3.99
N ALA A 174 11.31 -15.20 2.80
CA ALA A 174 10.82 -16.13 1.81
C ALA A 174 11.53 -15.96 0.46
N SER A 175 11.71 -17.06 -0.26
CA SER A 175 12.09 -17.04 -1.66
C SER A 175 10.86 -16.75 -2.53
N GLN A 176 11.05 -16.37 -3.79
CA GLN A 176 9.97 -16.17 -4.74
C GLN A 176 9.06 -17.42 -4.90
N ALA A 177 9.62 -18.63 -4.69
CA ALA A 177 8.87 -19.87 -4.82
C ALA A 177 8.01 -20.20 -3.59
N GLU A 178 8.26 -19.55 -2.46
CA GLU A 178 7.55 -19.73 -1.19
C GLU A 178 6.43 -18.69 -0.99
N LEU A 179 6.40 -17.63 -1.82
CA LEU A 179 5.35 -16.61 -1.88
C LEU A 179 4.18 -17.08 -2.75
#